data_8b4c36ea1b25e378cc40a5aae0dc76fb
#
_entry.id   8b4c36ea1b25e378cc40a5aae0dc76fb
#
_cell.length_a   1.000
_cell.length_b   1.000
_cell.length_c   1.000
_cell.angle_alpha   90.00
_cell.angle_beta   90.00
_cell.angle_gamma   90.00
#
_symmetry.space_group_name_H-M   'P 1'
#
loop_
_entity.id
_entity.type
_entity.pdbx_description
1 polymer ?
#
loop_
_entity_poly.entity_id
_entity_poly.type
_entity_poly.pdbx_seq_one_letter_code
_entity_poly.pdbx_strand_id
1 'polypeptide(L)'
;MYDDALAWAGSVLGSRVVSADPLDGGMTSTMLALRDEAGTVSVLRLMTNEPWRSHGAELSTREREAQLVLVNTPVPAPVSLGLDAEGAATGVAAHLMSRLPGSPLVEVTDAHLDAMADLLATIHAVRPAEPFRTFQSWAWEAKWVVPARSRHPDSWRRAFEVLASPAPAYEPTFLHRDFGHRNLLWADGAITGVVDWVETSTGPAWLDAAHAASNLAVMFDAEPARAFVEKWAATSGTAPVRHWLVMDAVGYLPPPGRPPMFGDPAQQQRLDEWLGLVVDGLS
;
A
#
# COMPACT_ATOMS: atom_id res chain seq x y z
N MET A 1 1.48 6.96 27.91
CA MET A 1 1.18 5.65 27.27
C MET A 1 2.34 5.20 26.35
N TYR A 2 3.07 6.12 25.73
CA TYR A 2 4.19 5.79 24.82
C TYR A 2 5.51 6.37 25.33
N ASP A 3 5.69 6.54 26.63
CA ASP A 3 6.81 7.28 27.22
C ASP A 3 8.19 6.70 26.84
N ASP A 4 8.30 5.36 26.87
CA ASP A 4 9.54 4.68 26.46
C ASP A 4 9.83 4.88 24.97
N ALA A 5 8.79 4.79 24.11
CA ALA A 5 8.95 5.00 22.68
C ALA A 5 9.31 6.45 22.33
N LEU A 6 8.78 7.44 23.08
CA LEU A 6 9.14 8.84 22.90
C LEU A 6 10.55 9.14 23.41
N ALA A 7 10.95 8.51 24.52
CA ALA A 7 12.32 8.61 25.02
C ALA A 7 13.33 8.00 24.04
N TRP A 8 13.02 6.81 23.48
CA TRP A 8 13.82 6.18 22.44
C TRP A 8 13.93 7.07 21.18
N ALA A 9 12.81 7.61 20.70
CA ALA A 9 12.81 8.51 19.54
C ALA A 9 13.66 9.75 19.78
N GLY A 10 13.57 10.37 20.98
CA GLY A 10 14.42 11.48 21.37
C GLY A 10 15.91 11.13 21.39
N SER A 11 16.25 9.93 21.85
CA SER A 11 17.64 9.43 21.82
C SER A 11 18.16 9.26 20.38
N VAL A 12 17.33 8.73 19.47
CA VAL A 12 17.68 8.58 18.05
C VAL A 12 17.86 9.93 17.37
N LEU A 13 16.97 10.89 17.68
CA LEU A 13 17.02 12.25 17.11
C LEU A 13 18.15 13.11 17.72
N GLY A 14 18.70 12.71 18.86
CA GLY A 14 19.63 13.55 19.63
C GLY A 14 18.96 14.84 20.17
N SER A 15 17.64 14.86 20.30
CA SER A 15 16.82 16.01 20.69
C SER A 15 15.55 15.52 21.38
N ARG A 16 15.12 16.22 22.44
CA ARG A 16 13.93 15.82 23.21
C ARG A 16 12.66 16.04 22.40
N VAL A 17 11.81 15.02 22.37
CA VAL A 17 10.45 15.12 21.80
C VAL A 17 9.58 16.00 22.72
N VAL A 18 8.95 17.03 22.16
CA VAL A 18 8.10 17.99 22.90
C VAL A 18 6.62 17.85 22.58
N SER A 19 6.25 17.23 21.44
CA SER A 19 4.87 16.82 21.15
C SER A 19 4.83 15.53 20.36
N ALA A 20 3.72 14.79 20.51
CA ALA A 20 3.43 13.57 19.79
C ALA A 20 1.92 13.57 19.45
N ASP A 21 1.60 13.86 18.20
CA ASP A 21 0.24 14.00 17.73
C ASP A 21 -0.14 12.77 16.90
N PRO A 22 -1.29 12.11 17.18
CA PRO A 22 -1.75 10.98 16.37
C PRO A 22 -1.92 11.38 14.90
N LEU A 23 -1.51 10.46 14.01
CA LEU A 23 -1.80 10.54 12.57
C LEU A 23 -2.86 9.50 12.22
N ASP A 24 -3.82 9.93 11.41
CA ASP A 24 -4.86 9.06 10.89
C ASP A 24 -4.31 8.05 9.86
N GLY A 25 -4.99 6.93 9.67
CA GLY A 25 -4.72 5.96 8.60
C GLY A 25 -3.94 4.71 9.01
N GLY A 26 -3.45 4.62 10.24
CA GLY A 26 -2.71 3.44 10.72
C GLY A 26 -3.60 2.23 11.03
N MET A 27 -4.06 1.47 10.03
CA MET A 27 -4.83 0.23 10.29
C MET A 27 -4.00 -0.83 11.00
N THR A 28 -2.73 -0.93 10.66
CA THR A 28 -1.79 -1.95 11.17
C THR A 28 -1.01 -1.51 12.40
N SER A 29 -0.93 -0.19 12.65
CA SER A 29 -0.01 0.42 13.60
C SER A 29 -0.57 1.72 14.19
N THR A 30 -0.02 2.15 15.32
CA THR A 30 -0.18 3.52 15.80
C THR A 30 0.86 4.40 15.11
N MET A 31 0.41 5.49 14.51
CA MET A 31 1.26 6.48 13.85
C MET A 31 1.24 7.79 14.64
N LEU A 32 2.42 8.32 14.94
CA LEU A 32 2.57 9.58 15.67
C LEU A 32 3.44 10.58 14.87
N ALA A 33 2.97 11.80 14.73
CA ALA A 33 3.82 12.92 14.31
C ALA A 33 4.53 13.45 15.55
N LEU A 34 5.86 13.36 15.56
CA LEU A 34 6.70 13.85 16.65
C LEU A 34 7.27 15.21 16.27
N ARG A 35 7.31 16.13 17.24
CA ARG A 35 8.07 17.37 17.12
C ARG A 35 9.11 17.40 18.23
N ASP A 36 10.34 17.72 17.87
CA ASP A 36 11.43 17.88 18.83
C ASP A 36 11.65 19.35 19.27
N GLU A 37 12.55 19.58 20.22
CA GLU A 37 12.88 20.92 20.73
C GLU A 37 13.48 21.84 19.65
N ALA A 38 14.11 21.29 18.61
CA ALA A 38 14.64 22.02 17.48
C ALA A 38 13.54 22.40 16.46
N GLY A 39 12.30 21.90 16.65
CA GLY A 39 11.17 22.12 15.75
C GLY A 39 11.12 21.15 14.57
N THR A 40 12.02 20.17 14.50
CA THR A 40 12.00 19.13 13.46
C THR A 40 10.80 18.21 13.67
N VAL A 41 10.17 17.82 12.59
CA VAL A 41 9.03 16.89 12.62
C VAL A 41 9.43 15.55 12.00
N SER A 42 9.16 14.47 12.73
CA SER A 42 9.35 13.09 12.30
C SER A 42 8.07 12.27 12.49
N VAL A 43 8.06 11.04 11.99
CA VAL A 43 6.95 10.10 12.14
C VAL A 43 7.45 8.86 12.88
N LEU A 44 6.75 8.49 13.93
CA LEU A 44 6.97 7.25 14.67
C LEU A 44 5.83 6.28 14.38
N ARG A 45 6.18 5.11 13.81
CA ARG A 45 5.30 3.95 13.66
C ARG A 45 5.52 3.01 14.83
N LEU A 46 4.46 2.59 15.49
CA LEU A 46 4.46 1.57 16.54
C LEU A 46 3.52 0.43 16.12
N MET A 47 4.03 -0.79 16.01
CA MET A 47 3.24 -1.96 15.59
C MET A 47 2.40 -2.48 16.76
N THR A 48 1.29 -1.80 17.01
CA THR A 48 0.42 -2.04 18.18
C THR A 48 -0.79 -2.91 17.90
N ASN A 49 -1.26 -2.96 16.62
CA ASN A 49 -2.56 -3.52 16.27
C ASN A 49 -2.45 -4.99 15.88
N GLU A 50 -3.29 -5.85 16.47
CA GLU A 50 -3.40 -7.25 16.06
C GLU A 50 -4.20 -7.39 14.75
N PRO A 51 -3.86 -8.33 13.87
CA PRO A 51 -2.83 -9.37 14.03
C PRO A 51 -1.41 -8.93 13.63
N TRP A 52 -1.21 -7.71 13.13
CA TRP A 52 0.07 -7.23 12.58
C TRP A 52 1.17 -7.06 13.64
N ARG A 53 0.79 -6.85 14.89
CA ARG A 53 1.75 -6.75 16.00
C ARG A 53 2.69 -7.95 16.09
N SER A 54 2.17 -9.16 15.87
CA SER A 54 2.98 -10.39 15.89
C SER A 54 3.99 -10.49 14.73
N HIS A 55 3.82 -9.68 13.68
CA HIS A 55 4.71 -9.58 12.52
C HIS A 55 5.47 -8.24 12.49
N GLY A 56 5.38 -7.47 13.56
CA GLY A 56 5.87 -6.08 13.61
C GLY A 56 7.35 -5.95 13.29
N ALA A 57 8.19 -6.86 13.80
CA ALA A 57 9.62 -6.87 13.52
C ALA A 57 9.91 -7.00 12.02
N GLU A 58 9.29 -7.98 11.37
CA GLU A 58 9.47 -8.23 9.93
C GLU A 58 8.97 -7.04 9.07
N LEU A 59 7.78 -6.53 9.38
CA LEU A 59 7.15 -5.42 8.66
C LEU A 59 7.98 -4.13 8.76
N SER A 60 8.39 -3.76 9.96
CA SER A 60 9.18 -2.55 10.21
C SER A 60 10.60 -2.64 9.62
N THR A 61 11.22 -3.82 9.67
CA THR A 61 12.52 -4.08 9.05
C THR A 61 12.43 -3.91 7.53
N ARG A 62 11.42 -4.50 6.90
CA ARG A 62 11.20 -4.40 5.45
C ARG A 62 10.94 -2.96 5.01
N GLU A 63 10.13 -2.21 5.76
CA GLU A 63 9.92 -0.78 5.48
C GLU A 63 11.23 0.00 5.52
N ARG A 64 12.06 -0.23 6.55
CA ARG A 64 13.38 0.39 6.63
C ARG A 64 14.26 0.02 5.44
N GLU A 65 14.34 -1.26 5.10
CA GLU A 65 15.15 -1.74 3.98
C GLU A 65 14.72 -1.09 2.65
N ALA A 66 13.41 -0.99 2.41
CA ALA A 66 12.88 -0.28 1.25
C ALA A 66 13.31 1.19 1.25
N GLN A 67 13.16 1.90 2.37
CA GLN A 67 13.57 3.29 2.48
C GLN A 67 15.07 3.49 2.26
N LEU A 68 15.92 2.57 2.76
CA LEU A 68 17.37 2.62 2.51
C LEU A 68 17.73 2.44 1.02
N VAL A 69 17.01 1.60 0.30
CA VAL A 69 17.17 1.45 -1.15
C VAL A 69 16.74 2.72 -1.89
N LEU A 70 15.68 3.37 -1.42
CA LEU A 70 15.06 4.52 -2.09
C LEU A 70 15.78 5.85 -1.85
N VAL A 71 16.63 5.98 -0.82
CA VAL A 71 17.25 7.24 -0.42
C VAL A 71 18.02 7.97 -1.52
N ASN A 72 18.57 7.23 -2.49
CA ASN A 72 19.33 7.77 -3.62
C ASN A 72 18.60 7.65 -4.96
N THR A 73 17.28 7.51 -4.92
CA THR A 73 16.42 7.39 -6.11
C THR A 73 15.53 8.64 -6.22
N PRO A 74 14.90 8.87 -7.38
CA PRO A 74 13.93 9.97 -7.51
C PRO A 74 12.58 9.70 -6.85
N VAL A 75 12.37 8.52 -6.22
CA VAL A 75 11.12 8.18 -5.51
C VAL A 75 11.05 8.97 -4.22
N PRO A 76 10.02 9.79 -3.98
CA PRO A 76 9.88 10.60 -2.77
C PRO A 76 9.41 9.72 -1.59
N ALA A 77 10.31 8.97 -0.99
CA ALA A 77 10.04 8.11 0.15
C ALA A 77 10.56 8.71 1.47
N PRO A 78 9.98 8.36 2.65
CA PRO A 78 10.55 8.75 3.93
C PRO A 78 11.96 8.20 4.10
N VAL A 79 12.79 8.93 4.85
CA VAL A 79 14.11 8.46 5.27
C VAL A 79 13.98 7.76 6.62
N SER A 80 14.50 6.53 6.72
CA SER A 80 14.57 5.82 8.01
C SER A 80 15.58 6.51 8.92
N LEU A 81 15.15 6.92 10.11
CA LEU A 81 15.96 7.57 11.13
C LEU A 81 16.39 6.58 12.21
N GLY A 82 15.55 5.60 12.55
CA GLY A 82 15.85 4.58 13.55
C GLY A 82 14.84 3.45 13.54
N LEU A 83 15.28 2.25 13.93
CA LEU A 83 14.46 1.05 14.03
C LEU A 83 14.73 0.34 15.36
N ASP A 84 13.68 0.02 16.08
CA ASP A 84 13.66 -0.94 17.20
C ASP A 84 12.72 -2.09 16.80
N ALA A 85 13.24 -3.01 15.97
CA ALA A 85 12.44 -4.07 15.37
C ALA A 85 11.86 -5.02 16.42
N GLU A 86 12.63 -5.33 17.45
CA GLU A 86 12.25 -6.28 18.52
C GLU A 86 11.49 -5.60 19.66
N GLY A 87 11.36 -4.27 19.64
CA GLY A 87 10.71 -3.52 20.71
C GLY A 87 11.48 -3.53 22.03
N ALA A 88 12.80 -3.68 21.97
CA ALA A 88 13.64 -3.77 23.17
C ALA A 88 13.62 -2.49 24.01
N ALA A 89 13.54 -1.33 23.35
CA ALA A 89 13.45 -0.04 24.00
C ALA A 89 12.03 0.51 24.08
N THR A 90 11.16 0.13 23.14
CA THR A 90 9.83 0.73 22.94
C THR A 90 8.66 -0.18 23.36
N GLY A 91 8.94 -1.46 23.70
CA GLY A 91 7.95 -2.47 24.10
C GLY A 91 7.15 -3.07 22.94
N VAL A 92 7.28 -2.54 21.73
CA VAL A 92 6.70 -3.06 20.46
C VAL A 92 7.65 -2.70 19.32
N ALA A 93 7.56 -3.39 18.18
CA ALA A 93 8.34 -2.99 17.01
C ALA A 93 8.03 -1.52 16.64
N ALA A 94 9.08 -0.72 16.51
CA ALA A 94 9.01 0.72 16.28
C ALA A 94 9.94 1.18 15.15
N HIS A 95 9.45 2.05 14.29
CA HIS A 95 10.21 2.64 13.21
C HIS A 95 10.04 4.16 13.20
N LEU A 96 11.14 4.87 13.37
CA LEU A 96 11.23 6.33 13.30
C LEU A 96 11.70 6.75 11.91
N MET A 97 10.98 7.66 11.26
CA MET A 97 11.24 8.10 9.90
C MET A 97 11.01 9.60 9.71
N SER A 98 11.54 10.17 8.65
CA SER A 98 11.27 11.56 8.30
C SER A 98 9.78 11.75 7.94
N ARG A 99 9.25 12.95 8.24
CA ARG A 99 7.91 13.33 7.79
C ARG A 99 8.00 13.96 6.40
N LEU A 100 7.16 13.46 5.48
CA LEU A 100 6.97 14.07 4.17
C LEU A 100 5.83 15.10 4.22
N PRO A 101 5.88 16.16 3.39
CA PRO A 101 4.80 17.13 3.28
C PRO A 101 3.63 16.56 2.47
N GLY A 102 2.46 17.18 2.62
CA GLY A 102 1.27 16.86 1.85
C GLY A 102 0.29 15.95 2.59
N SER A 103 -0.78 15.59 1.88
CA SER A 103 -1.86 14.74 2.35
C SER A 103 -2.40 13.87 1.21
N PRO A 104 -3.06 12.73 1.49
CA PRO A 104 -3.74 11.94 0.48
C PRO A 104 -4.84 12.74 -0.24
N LEU A 105 -5.12 12.39 -1.50
CA LEU A 105 -6.20 13.00 -2.27
C LEU A 105 -7.57 12.60 -1.71
N VAL A 106 -8.48 13.56 -1.72
CA VAL A 106 -9.91 13.35 -1.46
C VAL A 106 -10.72 13.27 -2.76
N GLU A 107 -10.17 13.82 -3.85
CA GLU A 107 -10.73 13.77 -5.20
C GLU A 107 -9.62 13.43 -6.19
N VAL A 108 -9.96 12.67 -7.24
CA VAL A 108 -9.01 12.25 -8.28
C VAL A 108 -9.39 12.88 -9.61
N THR A 109 -8.40 13.45 -10.28
CA THR A 109 -8.49 13.99 -11.64
C THR A 109 -7.64 13.20 -12.60
N ASP A 110 -7.83 13.41 -13.90
CA ASP A 110 -7.03 12.77 -14.95
C ASP A 110 -5.53 13.06 -14.81
N ALA A 111 -5.15 14.29 -14.45
CA ALA A 111 -3.76 14.65 -14.18
C ALA A 111 -3.16 13.92 -12.97
N HIS A 112 -3.97 13.64 -11.94
CA HIS A 112 -3.52 12.83 -10.81
C HIS A 112 -3.22 11.38 -11.24
N LEU A 113 -4.03 10.81 -12.13
CA LEU A 113 -3.82 9.45 -12.65
C LEU A 113 -2.56 9.36 -13.51
N ASP A 114 -2.25 10.39 -14.33
CA ASP A 114 -1.00 10.48 -15.08
C ASP A 114 0.20 10.50 -14.14
N ALA A 115 0.18 11.38 -13.13
CA ALA A 115 1.28 11.48 -12.16
C ALA A 115 1.46 10.17 -11.36
N MET A 116 0.38 9.46 -11.03
CA MET A 116 0.46 8.15 -10.39
C MET A 116 1.12 7.10 -11.30
N ALA A 117 0.78 7.07 -12.59
CA ALA A 117 1.38 6.14 -13.55
C ALA A 117 2.88 6.42 -13.75
N ASP A 118 3.28 7.69 -13.88
CA ASP A 118 4.67 8.10 -14.03
C ASP A 118 5.51 7.77 -12.78
N LEU A 119 4.95 8.01 -11.60
CA LEU A 119 5.60 7.66 -10.34
C LEU A 119 5.75 6.15 -10.20
N LEU A 120 4.73 5.38 -10.57
CA LEU A 120 4.80 3.92 -10.53
C LEU A 120 5.89 3.38 -11.46
N ALA A 121 6.05 3.95 -12.66
CA ALA A 121 7.15 3.62 -13.55
C ALA A 121 8.52 3.94 -12.91
N THR A 122 8.61 5.05 -12.19
CA THR A 122 9.82 5.44 -11.44
C THR A 122 10.13 4.43 -10.32
N ILE A 123 9.13 3.99 -9.57
CA ILE A 123 9.28 2.95 -8.54
C ILE A 123 9.74 1.63 -9.17
N HIS A 124 9.10 1.21 -10.26
CA HIS A 124 9.44 -0.04 -10.95
C HIS A 124 10.80 0.00 -11.68
N ALA A 125 11.38 1.17 -11.88
CA ALA A 125 12.74 1.31 -12.38
C ALA A 125 13.83 1.08 -11.32
N VAL A 126 13.47 1.07 -10.03
CA VAL A 126 14.42 0.80 -8.94
C VAL A 126 14.98 -0.62 -9.05
N ARG A 127 16.29 -0.75 -8.83
CA ARG A 127 17.01 -2.04 -8.88
C ARG A 127 17.75 -2.23 -7.55
N PRO A 128 17.12 -2.85 -6.54
CA PRO A 128 17.82 -3.22 -5.31
C PRO A 128 18.99 -4.15 -5.58
N ALA A 129 20.07 -4.03 -4.80
CA ALA A 129 21.21 -4.92 -4.90
C ALA A 129 20.84 -6.38 -4.58
N GLU A 130 19.96 -6.56 -3.60
CA GLU A 130 19.36 -7.85 -3.27
C GLU A 130 17.85 -7.76 -3.47
N PRO A 131 17.22 -8.81 -4.05
CA PRO A 131 15.78 -8.81 -4.23
C PRO A 131 15.05 -8.86 -2.88
N PHE A 132 13.94 -8.13 -2.76
CA PHE A 132 13.01 -8.32 -1.65
C PHE A 132 12.30 -9.68 -1.75
N ARG A 133 11.61 -10.07 -0.69
CA ARG A 133 10.77 -11.28 -0.70
C ARG A 133 9.90 -11.33 -1.95
N THR A 134 9.60 -12.51 -2.43
CA THR A 134 8.56 -12.66 -3.46
C THR A 134 7.22 -12.21 -2.89
N PHE A 135 6.44 -11.51 -3.71
CA PHE A 135 5.10 -11.05 -3.34
C PHE A 135 4.24 -12.22 -2.84
N GLN A 136 3.33 -11.92 -1.92
CA GLN A 136 2.32 -12.86 -1.48
C GLN A 136 0.97 -12.48 -2.10
N SER A 137 0.23 -13.48 -2.58
CA SER A 137 -1.15 -13.27 -3.00
C SER A 137 -2.02 -12.99 -1.79
N TRP A 138 -2.81 -11.92 -1.84
CA TRP A 138 -3.85 -11.67 -0.85
C TRP A 138 -5.16 -12.39 -1.17
N ALA A 139 -5.24 -13.03 -2.34
CA ALA A 139 -6.38 -13.79 -2.84
C ALA A 139 -6.18 -15.31 -2.65
N TRP A 140 -5.79 -15.77 -1.46
CA TRP A 140 -5.63 -17.22 -1.22
C TRP A 140 -6.99 -17.95 -1.25
N GLU A 141 -6.96 -19.23 -1.60
CA GLU A 141 -8.13 -20.05 -1.94
C GLU A 141 -9.23 -20.03 -0.87
N ALA A 142 -8.88 -20.03 0.42
CA ALA A 142 -9.88 -19.96 1.48
C ALA A 142 -10.75 -18.70 1.46
N LYS A 143 -10.34 -17.64 0.75
CA LYS A 143 -11.13 -16.41 0.54
C LYS A 143 -12.08 -16.50 -0.66
N TRP A 144 -12.01 -17.54 -1.49
CA TRP A 144 -12.80 -17.64 -2.72
C TRP A 144 -14.28 -17.98 -2.45
N VAL A 145 -14.93 -17.07 -1.78
CA VAL A 145 -16.36 -17.18 -1.45
C VAL A 145 -17.09 -16.01 -2.09
N VAL A 146 -18.09 -16.35 -2.93
CA VAL A 146 -18.93 -15.33 -3.56
C VAL A 146 -19.63 -14.50 -2.48
N PRO A 147 -19.46 -13.15 -2.47
CA PRO A 147 -20.12 -12.31 -1.48
C PRO A 147 -21.65 -12.47 -1.53
N ALA A 148 -22.28 -12.66 -0.38
CA ALA A 148 -23.73 -12.94 -0.30
C ALA A 148 -24.60 -11.81 -0.87
N ARG A 149 -24.09 -10.59 -0.95
CA ARG A 149 -24.77 -9.40 -1.50
C ARG A 149 -24.30 -9.03 -2.89
N SER A 150 -23.49 -9.89 -3.55
CA SER A 150 -23.02 -9.62 -4.91
C SER A 150 -24.19 -9.53 -5.89
N ARG A 151 -24.11 -8.53 -6.76
CA ARG A 151 -24.98 -8.39 -7.94
C ARG A 151 -24.39 -9.10 -9.17
N HIS A 152 -23.11 -9.51 -9.10
CA HIS A 152 -22.35 -10.17 -10.17
C HIS A 152 -21.76 -11.52 -9.72
N PRO A 153 -22.57 -12.46 -9.17
CA PRO A 153 -22.06 -13.71 -8.59
C PRO A 153 -21.32 -14.59 -9.62
N ASP A 154 -21.69 -14.53 -10.89
CA ASP A 154 -21.02 -15.28 -11.96
C ASP A 154 -19.64 -14.70 -12.29
N SER A 155 -19.44 -13.39 -12.15
CA SER A 155 -18.12 -12.76 -12.30
C SER A 155 -17.17 -13.23 -11.21
N TRP A 156 -17.64 -13.38 -9.97
CA TRP A 156 -16.82 -13.96 -8.89
C TRP A 156 -16.40 -15.40 -9.17
N ARG A 157 -17.33 -16.25 -9.67
CA ARG A 157 -17.01 -17.64 -10.03
C ARG A 157 -15.95 -17.68 -11.14
N ARG A 158 -16.11 -16.87 -12.19
CA ARG A 158 -15.11 -16.74 -13.27
C ARG A 158 -13.77 -16.19 -12.77
N ALA A 159 -13.79 -15.27 -11.81
CA ALA A 159 -12.57 -14.77 -11.17
C ALA A 159 -11.79 -15.90 -10.45
N PHE A 160 -12.50 -16.75 -9.72
CA PHE A 160 -11.88 -17.91 -9.06
C PHE A 160 -11.31 -18.91 -10.07
N GLU A 161 -11.98 -19.14 -11.21
CA GLU A 161 -11.46 -19.96 -12.31
C GLU A 161 -10.16 -19.36 -12.90
N VAL A 162 -10.09 -18.03 -13.05
CA VAL A 162 -8.87 -17.33 -13.48
C VAL A 162 -7.74 -17.58 -12.48
N LEU A 163 -8.00 -17.51 -11.17
CA LEU A 163 -7.00 -17.71 -10.14
C LEU A 163 -6.61 -19.19 -9.94
N ALA A 164 -7.51 -20.12 -10.25
CA ALA A 164 -7.21 -21.56 -10.25
C ALA A 164 -6.28 -21.98 -11.40
N SER A 165 -6.18 -21.12 -12.45
CA SER A 165 -5.24 -21.35 -13.54
C SER A 165 -3.83 -20.92 -13.17
N PRO A 166 -2.78 -21.51 -13.81
CA PRO A 166 -1.40 -21.07 -13.55
C PRO A 166 -1.24 -19.57 -13.79
N ALA A 167 -0.55 -18.91 -12.86
CA ALA A 167 -0.21 -17.50 -13.00
C ALA A 167 0.63 -17.27 -14.26
N PRO A 168 0.41 -16.17 -15.01
CA PRO A 168 1.24 -15.85 -16.17
C PRO A 168 2.69 -15.57 -15.76
N ALA A 169 3.63 -15.87 -16.66
CA ALA A 169 5.03 -15.50 -16.47
C ALA A 169 5.15 -13.96 -16.35
N TYR A 170 6.13 -13.51 -15.58
CA TYR A 170 6.41 -12.09 -15.38
C TYR A 170 7.89 -11.83 -15.19
N GLU A 171 8.31 -10.61 -15.48
CA GLU A 171 9.63 -10.11 -15.11
C GLU A 171 9.62 -9.62 -13.66
N PRO A 172 10.56 -10.08 -12.81
CA PRO A 172 10.66 -9.65 -11.43
C PRO A 172 10.90 -8.13 -11.32
N THR A 173 10.00 -7.42 -10.66
CA THR A 173 10.04 -5.96 -10.50
C THR A 173 10.01 -5.62 -9.01
N PHE A 174 10.69 -4.54 -8.60
CA PHE A 174 10.57 -3.97 -7.27
C PHE A 174 9.18 -3.34 -7.12
N LEU A 175 8.42 -3.79 -6.14
CA LEU A 175 7.05 -3.39 -5.89
C LEU A 175 6.90 -2.65 -4.56
N HIS A 176 6.03 -1.65 -4.55
CA HIS A 176 5.48 -1.10 -3.32
C HIS A 176 4.53 -2.10 -2.63
N ARG A 177 3.74 -2.77 -3.43
CA ARG A 177 2.73 -3.79 -3.13
C ARG A 177 1.44 -3.26 -2.47
N ASP A 178 1.48 -2.05 -1.89
CA ASP A 178 0.30 -1.31 -1.38
C ASP A 178 0.22 0.09 -2.05
N PHE A 179 0.53 0.14 -3.36
CA PHE A 179 0.52 1.38 -4.14
C PHE A 179 -0.92 1.83 -4.40
N GLY A 180 -1.34 2.90 -3.75
CA GLY A 180 -2.69 3.45 -3.89
C GLY A 180 -2.77 4.90 -3.43
N HIS A 181 -3.86 5.58 -3.77
CA HIS A 181 -4.07 7.01 -3.51
C HIS A 181 -3.90 7.40 -2.03
N ARG A 182 -4.13 6.49 -1.08
CA ARG A 182 -3.98 6.72 0.36
C ARG A 182 -2.52 6.80 0.81
N ASN A 183 -1.65 6.11 0.10
CA ASN A 183 -0.22 6.06 0.38
C ASN A 183 0.58 7.07 -0.45
N LEU A 184 -0.11 7.93 -1.20
CA LEU A 184 0.47 9.04 -1.95
C LEU A 184 0.12 10.36 -1.30
N LEU A 185 1.15 11.13 -0.93
CA LEU A 185 0.99 12.47 -0.37
C LEU A 185 1.11 13.50 -1.47
N TRP A 186 0.23 14.49 -1.43
CA TRP A 186 0.14 15.55 -2.44
C TRP A 186 0.21 16.93 -1.79
N ALA A 187 0.96 17.81 -2.42
CA ALA A 187 0.97 19.23 -2.13
C ALA A 187 1.14 20.02 -3.44
N ASP A 188 0.46 21.13 -3.57
CA ASP A 188 0.55 22.05 -4.72
C ASP A 188 0.38 21.34 -6.08
N GLY A 189 -0.48 20.32 -6.14
CA GLY A 189 -0.78 19.55 -7.36
C GLY A 189 0.28 18.53 -7.77
N ALA A 190 1.29 18.28 -6.93
CA ALA A 190 2.35 17.29 -7.18
C ALA A 190 2.40 16.21 -6.09
N ILE A 191 2.87 15.01 -6.44
CA ILE A 191 3.17 13.96 -5.46
C ILE A 191 4.44 14.35 -4.71
N THR A 192 4.32 14.49 -3.40
CA THR A 192 5.41 14.86 -2.50
C THR A 192 5.90 13.71 -1.63
N GLY A 193 5.18 12.58 -1.65
CA GLY A 193 5.56 11.42 -0.85
C GLY A 193 4.86 10.14 -1.24
N VAL A 194 5.59 9.03 -1.09
CA VAL A 194 5.05 7.66 -1.10
C VAL A 194 5.37 7.04 0.24
N VAL A 195 4.35 6.64 0.98
CA VAL A 195 4.47 6.11 2.34
C VAL A 195 3.95 4.68 2.44
N ASP A 196 4.22 4.02 3.56
CA ASP A 196 3.77 2.66 3.88
C ASP A 196 4.41 1.56 3.02
N TRP A 197 5.73 1.42 3.14
CA TRP A 197 6.56 0.46 2.42
C TRP A 197 6.64 -0.93 3.10
N VAL A 198 5.78 -1.22 4.06
CA VAL A 198 5.79 -2.48 4.83
C VAL A 198 5.54 -3.73 3.98
N GLU A 199 4.86 -3.61 2.85
CA GLU A 199 4.55 -4.72 1.94
C GLU A 199 5.50 -4.85 0.75
N THR A 200 6.56 -4.02 0.69
CA THR A 200 7.57 -4.08 -0.37
C THR A 200 7.99 -5.51 -0.68
N SER A 201 8.02 -5.82 -1.96
CA SER A 201 8.30 -7.18 -2.45
C SER A 201 8.84 -7.15 -3.89
N THR A 202 9.21 -8.32 -4.39
CA THR A 202 9.55 -8.54 -5.80
C THR A 202 8.44 -9.36 -6.46
N GLY A 203 7.94 -8.88 -7.60
CA GLY A 203 6.82 -9.54 -8.30
C GLY A 203 6.49 -8.91 -9.65
N PRO A 204 5.33 -9.25 -10.24
CA PRO A 204 4.88 -8.67 -11.49
C PRO A 204 4.48 -7.19 -11.32
N ALA A 205 4.95 -6.33 -12.21
CA ALA A 205 4.66 -4.89 -12.18
C ALA A 205 3.15 -4.56 -12.14
N TRP A 206 2.34 -5.38 -12.79
CA TRP A 206 0.89 -5.22 -12.80
C TRP A 206 0.21 -5.41 -11.44
N LEU A 207 0.89 -5.93 -10.41
CA LEU A 207 0.30 -6.02 -9.08
C LEU A 207 0.11 -4.66 -8.41
N ASP A 208 1.08 -3.75 -8.51
CA ASP A 208 0.93 -2.40 -7.96
C ASP A 208 -0.13 -1.61 -8.73
N ALA A 209 -0.15 -1.75 -10.06
CA ALA A 209 -1.16 -1.12 -10.89
C ALA A 209 -2.57 -1.68 -10.61
N ALA A 210 -2.70 -2.99 -10.41
CA ALA A 210 -3.95 -3.63 -10.03
C ALA A 210 -4.45 -3.11 -8.68
N HIS A 211 -3.53 -2.96 -7.71
CA HIS A 211 -3.86 -2.44 -6.39
C HIS A 211 -4.31 -0.98 -6.44
N ALA A 212 -3.61 -0.14 -7.19
CA ALA A 212 -4.04 1.24 -7.41
C ALA A 212 -5.43 1.33 -8.05
N ALA A 213 -5.67 0.54 -9.11
CA ALA A 213 -6.95 0.51 -9.80
C ALA A 213 -8.09 0.02 -8.90
N SER A 214 -7.88 -1.06 -8.14
CA SER A 214 -8.89 -1.56 -7.19
C SER A 214 -9.19 -0.53 -6.09
N ASN A 215 -8.17 0.15 -5.56
CA ASN A 215 -8.36 1.23 -4.60
C ASN A 215 -9.16 2.39 -5.19
N LEU A 216 -8.85 2.82 -6.41
CA LEU A 216 -9.59 3.88 -7.12
C LEU A 216 -11.05 3.48 -7.33
N ALA A 217 -11.29 2.25 -7.80
CA ALA A 217 -12.64 1.74 -8.00
C ALA A 217 -13.46 1.75 -6.71
N VAL A 218 -12.90 1.23 -5.62
CA VAL A 218 -13.61 1.11 -4.35
C VAL A 218 -13.85 2.46 -3.68
N MET A 219 -12.88 3.37 -3.76
CA MET A 219 -12.94 4.65 -3.05
C MET A 219 -13.69 5.73 -3.84
N PHE A 220 -13.56 5.73 -5.14
CA PHE A 220 -14.18 6.74 -6.02
C PHE A 220 -15.23 6.09 -6.93
N ASP A 221 -14.77 5.45 -8.04
CA ASP A 221 -15.63 4.82 -9.04
C ASP A 221 -14.81 3.90 -9.96
N ALA A 222 -15.47 3.09 -10.78
CA ALA A 222 -14.85 2.26 -11.81
C ALA A 222 -14.21 3.08 -12.95
N GLU A 223 -14.69 4.30 -13.21
CA GLU A 223 -14.19 5.14 -14.29
C GLU A 223 -12.74 5.59 -14.04
N PRO A 224 -12.35 6.24 -12.91
CA PRO A 224 -10.95 6.56 -12.65
C PRO A 224 -10.06 5.31 -12.56
N ALA A 225 -10.58 4.17 -12.12
CA ALA A 225 -9.83 2.91 -12.10
C ALA A 225 -9.48 2.43 -13.52
N ARG A 226 -10.44 2.46 -14.45
CA ARG A 226 -10.20 2.14 -15.87
C ARG A 226 -9.22 3.10 -16.51
N ALA A 227 -9.42 4.41 -16.32
CA ALA A 227 -8.53 5.44 -16.83
C ALA A 227 -7.08 5.22 -16.33
N PHE A 228 -6.89 4.86 -15.05
CA PHE A 228 -5.58 4.54 -14.54
C PHE A 228 -4.97 3.29 -15.19
N VAL A 229 -5.74 2.22 -15.40
CA VAL A 229 -5.26 1.02 -16.10
C VAL A 229 -4.79 1.35 -17.52
N GLU A 230 -5.53 2.19 -18.25
CA GLU A 230 -5.17 2.64 -19.59
C GLU A 230 -3.89 3.46 -19.58
N LYS A 231 -3.76 4.42 -18.65
CA LYS A 231 -2.56 5.25 -18.48
C LYS A 231 -1.35 4.40 -18.10
N TRP A 232 -1.49 3.47 -17.18
CA TRP A 232 -0.42 2.55 -16.82
C TRP A 232 -0.01 1.66 -18.00
N ALA A 233 -0.95 1.15 -18.77
CA ALA A 233 -0.63 0.37 -19.97
C ALA A 233 0.17 1.20 -20.98
N ALA A 234 -0.18 2.46 -21.18
CA ALA A 234 0.55 3.38 -22.05
C ALA A 234 1.94 3.70 -21.51
N THR A 235 2.07 4.02 -20.21
CA THR A 235 3.34 4.39 -19.57
C THR A 235 4.30 3.20 -19.51
N SER A 236 3.80 2.00 -19.14
CA SER A 236 4.63 0.79 -19.04
C SER A 236 4.91 0.11 -20.39
N GLY A 237 4.17 0.44 -21.44
CA GLY A 237 4.23 -0.23 -22.73
C GLY A 237 3.75 -1.68 -22.70
N THR A 238 2.98 -2.08 -21.68
CA THR A 238 2.51 -3.45 -21.48
C THR A 238 0.98 -3.51 -21.42
N ALA A 239 0.37 -4.50 -22.08
CA ALA A 239 -1.08 -4.69 -22.00
C ALA A 239 -1.54 -5.09 -20.57
N PRO A 240 -2.77 -4.72 -20.17
CA PRO A 240 -3.35 -5.15 -18.90
C PRO A 240 -3.33 -6.68 -18.77
N VAL A 241 -2.88 -7.16 -17.62
CA VAL A 241 -2.81 -8.60 -17.33
C VAL A 241 -3.96 -8.97 -16.40
N ARG A 242 -5.02 -9.54 -16.97
CA ARG A 242 -6.26 -9.91 -16.29
C ARG A 242 -6.04 -10.67 -14.99
N HIS A 243 -5.10 -11.62 -14.97
CA HIS A 243 -4.81 -12.44 -13.79
C HIS A 243 -4.44 -11.60 -12.58
N TRP A 244 -3.58 -10.59 -12.76
CA TRP A 244 -3.12 -9.73 -11.64
C TRP A 244 -4.20 -8.75 -11.18
N LEU A 245 -5.00 -8.23 -12.10
CA LEU A 245 -6.16 -7.39 -11.79
C LEU A 245 -7.21 -8.17 -10.98
N VAL A 246 -7.53 -9.39 -11.43
CA VAL A 246 -8.45 -10.29 -10.72
C VAL A 246 -7.90 -10.67 -9.35
N MET A 247 -6.60 -11.00 -9.27
CA MET A 247 -5.98 -11.40 -8.01
C MET A 247 -6.06 -10.29 -6.97
N ASP A 248 -5.82 -9.05 -7.36
CA ASP A 248 -5.93 -7.92 -6.44
C ASP A 248 -7.37 -7.69 -5.98
N ALA A 249 -8.33 -7.62 -6.91
CA ALA A 249 -9.75 -7.44 -6.58
C ALA A 249 -10.29 -8.53 -5.64
N VAL A 250 -9.95 -9.80 -5.89
CA VAL A 250 -10.30 -10.94 -5.00
C VAL A 250 -9.58 -10.82 -3.64
N GLY A 251 -8.39 -10.22 -3.61
CA GLY A 251 -7.63 -9.95 -2.40
C GLY A 251 -8.40 -9.17 -1.33
N TYR A 252 -9.37 -8.34 -1.72
CA TYR A 252 -10.22 -7.58 -0.80
C TYR A 252 -11.31 -8.41 -0.11
N LEU A 253 -11.55 -9.65 -0.55
CA LEU A 253 -12.46 -10.54 0.17
C LEU A 253 -11.94 -10.82 1.58
N PRO A 254 -12.84 -10.87 2.59
CA PRO A 254 -12.44 -11.19 3.94
C PRO A 254 -11.97 -12.66 4.06
N PRO A 255 -11.04 -12.94 4.97
CA PRO A 255 -10.80 -14.31 5.40
C PRO A 255 -12.07 -14.96 5.96
N PRO A 256 -12.20 -16.28 5.92
CA PRO A 256 -13.35 -16.99 6.48
C PRO A 256 -13.63 -16.56 7.93
N GLY A 257 -14.89 -16.25 8.22
CA GLY A 257 -15.33 -15.84 9.56
C GLY A 257 -14.96 -14.40 9.97
N ARG A 258 -14.37 -13.62 9.07
CA ARG A 258 -14.09 -12.20 9.30
C ARG A 258 -15.12 -11.31 8.59
N PRO A 259 -15.40 -10.11 9.11
CA PRO A 259 -16.25 -9.15 8.42
C PRO A 259 -15.60 -8.68 7.11
N PRO A 260 -16.37 -8.12 6.17
CA PRO A 260 -15.84 -7.48 4.97
C PRO A 260 -14.79 -6.41 5.33
N MET A 261 -13.76 -6.28 4.49
CA MET A 261 -12.71 -5.26 4.66
C MET A 261 -13.30 -3.84 4.64
N PHE A 262 -14.28 -3.61 3.79
CA PHE A 262 -15.03 -2.35 3.72
C PHE A 262 -16.34 -2.49 4.48
N GLY A 263 -16.55 -1.67 5.51
CA GLY A 263 -17.79 -1.62 6.27
C GLY A 263 -18.94 -0.93 5.50
N ASP A 264 -18.59 -0.02 4.56
CA ASP A 264 -19.56 0.70 3.74
C ASP A 264 -20.12 -0.19 2.61
N PRO A 265 -21.45 -0.40 2.53
CA PRO A 265 -22.08 -1.17 1.46
C PRO A 265 -21.81 -0.60 0.06
N ALA A 266 -21.63 0.71 -0.10
CA ALA A 266 -21.33 1.33 -1.39
C ALA A 266 -19.94 0.92 -1.88
N GLN A 267 -18.95 0.84 -0.99
CA GLN A 267 -17.61 0.34 -1.33
C GLN A 267 -17.64 -1.14 -1.72
N GLN A 268 -18.43 -1.96 -1.02
CA GLN A 268 -18.60 -3.38 -1.38
C GLN A 268 -19.25 -3.52 -2.77
N GLN A 269 -20.22 -2.67 -3.09
CA GLN A 269 -20.86 -2.69 -4.40
C GLN A 269 -19.89 -2.24 -5.50
N ARG A 270 -19.10 -1.19 -5.28
CA ARG A 270 -18.10 -0.75 -6.25
C ARG A 270 -17.01 -1.80 -6.49
N LEU A 271 -16.59 -2.55 -5.46
CA LEU A 271 -15.70 -3.70 -5.64
C LEU A 271 -16.34 -4.80 -6.50
N ASP A 272 -17.62 -5.08 -6.29
CA ASP A 272 -18.40 -6.08 -7.06
C ASP A 272 -18.50 -5.69 -8.55
N GLU A 273 -18.80 -4.43 -8.83
CA GLU A 273 -18.85 -3.86 -10.18
C GLU A 273 -17.45 -3.86 -10.84
N TRP A 274 -16.43 -3.43 -10.11
CA TRP A 274 -15.05 -3.45 -10.58
C TRP A 274 -14.57 -4.84 -10.97
N LEU A 275 -14.83 -5.84 -10.13
CA LEU A 275 -14.48 -7.22 -10.47
C LEU A 275 -15.19 -7.69 -11.75
N GLY A 276 -16.45 -7.33 -11.94
CA GLY A 276 -17.19 -7.62 -13.17
C GLY A 276 -16.46 -7.11 -14.41
N LEU A 277 -16.08 -5.84 -14.40
CA LEU A 277 -15.32 -5.20 -15.49
C LEU A 277 -13.96 -5.87 -15.75
N VAL A 278 -13.22 -6.17 -14.70
CA VAL A 278 -11.90 -6.81 -14.81
C VAL A 278 -12.01 -8.22 -15.39
N VAL A 279 -13.01 -8.98 -14.96
CA VAL A 279 -13.26 -10.34 -15.45
C VAL A 279 -13.70 -10.33 -16.92
N ASP A 280 -14.45 -9.31 -17.36
CA ASP A 280 -14.91 -9.17 -18.75
C ASP A 280 -13.87 -8.50 -19.67
N GLY A 281 -12.68 -8.15 -19.14
CA GLY A 281 -11.55 -7.59 -19.89
C GLY A 281 -11.58 -6.08 -20.02
N LEU A 282 -12.21 -5.39 -19.07
CA LEU A 282 -12.33 -3.90 -19.00
C LEU A 282 -13.07 -3.28 -20.20
N SER A 283 -13.90 -4.06 -20.89
CA SER A 283 -14.73 -3.63 -22.04
C SER A 283 -15.95 -2.81 -21.62
#